data_030be790dc4c62deddb944e816f7aa9a
#
_entry.id   030be790dc4c62deddb944e816f7aa9a
#
_cell.length_a   1.000
_cell.length_b   1.000
_cell.length_c   1.000
_cell.angle_alpha   90.00
_cell.angle_beta   90.00
_cell.angle_gamma   90.00
#
_symmetry.space_group_name_H-M   'P 1'
#
loop_
_entity.id
_entity.type
_entity.pdbx_description
1 polymer ?
#
loop_
_entity_poly.entity_id
_entity_poly.type
_entity_poly.pdbx_seq_one_letter_code
_entity_poly.pdbx_strand_id
1 'polypeptide(L)'
;DGVASSSGKLASSEEMLDRAIESAVVRSVFGHNEISRRSFAKMVGSGTMMAALASVLPLDKVKAAILDDLGTPEKTKLNIGFVPITCATPIIMAQPMGFYEKYGLDVDVIKTAGWAVARDKSLNNEYDASHMLTPMPLAITMGAGSTATPFLMPAVENINGQAIVLHNDHLDKRDPKQWKGFKFGVPFEYSMHNFLLRYYVAEHGLDPDKDIQIRVVPPPEMVANLRAGNLDGYLSPDPFNQRAVWEKIGFIHTLTKDIWEGHPCXXXXVLRICLFQGVCR
;
A
#
# COMPACT_ATOMS: atom_id res chain seq x y z
N ASP A 1 -17.29 -28.20 16.67
CA ASP A 1 -16.68 -27.11 17.44
C ASP A 1 -16.87 -25.85 16.62
N GLY A 2 -17.85 -25.05 17.07
CA GLY A 2 -18.36 -23.93 16.28
C GLY A 2 -17.43 -22.74 16.20
N VAL A 3 -16.99 -22.44 15.00
CA VAL A 3 -16.42 -21.13 14.70
C VAL A 3 -17.62 -20.17 14.54
N ALA A 4 -17.87 -19.38 15.55
CA ALA A 4 -18.88 -18.34 15.47
C ALA A 4 -18.45 -17.33 14.39
N SER A 5 -19.15 -17.34 13.28
CA SER A 5 -19.04 -16.30 12.26
C SER A 5 -19.53 -14.98 12.89
N SER A 6 -18.61 -14.13 13.32
CA SER A 6 -18.95 -12.78 13.65
C SER A 6 -19.17 -12.04 12.32
N SER A 7 -20.41 -11.91 11.89
CA SER A 7 -20.80 -10.97 10.85
C SER A 7 -20.61 -9.57 11.43
N GLY A 8 -19.38 -9.08 11.38
CA GLY A 8 -19.06 -7.70 11.77
C GLY A 8 -19.77 -6.76 10.81
N LYS A 9 -20.71 -5.98 11.35
CA LYS A 9 -21.32 -4.89 10.62
C LYS A 9 -20.19 -3.98 10.15
N LEU A 10 -20.13 -3.69 8.86
CA LEU A 10 -19.15 -2.76 8.32
C LEU A 10 -19.27 -1.42 9.07
N ALA A 11 -18.16 -0.96 9.61
CA ALA A 11 -18.14 0.33 10.31
C ALA A 11 -18.58 1.44 9.37
N SER A 12 -19.42 2.34 9.85
CA SER A 12 -19.83 3.51 9.07
C SER A 12 -18.62 4.40 8.78
N SER A 13 -18.74 5.26 7.77
CA SER A 13 -17.68 6.23 7.45
C SER A 13 -17.35 7.13 8.65
N GLU A 14 -18.36 7.45 9.43
CA GLU A 14 -18.22 8.22 10.67
C GLU A 14 -17.42 7.46 11.72
N GLU A 15 -17.74 6.19 11.94
CA GLU A 15 -16.98 5.32 12.85
C GLU A 15 -15.52 5.13 12.42
N MET A 16 -15.26 5.07 11.12
CA MET A 16 -13.88 4.97 10.61
C MET A 16 -13.11 6.27 10.81
N LEU A 17 -13.76 7.41 10.58
CA LEU A 17 -13.16 8.73 10.84
C LEU A 17 -12.89 8.90 12.33
N ASP A 18 -13.79 8.50 13.21
CA ASP A 18 -13.61 8.53 14.65
C ASP A 18 -12.38 7.71 15.06
N ARG A 19 -12.27 6.48 14.57
CA ARG A 19 -11.12 5.62 14.85
C ARG A 19 -9.79 6.20 14.34
N ALA A 20 -9.82 6.89 13.20
CA ALA A 20 -8.63 7.54 12.65
C ALA A 20 -8.21 8.72 13.53
N ILE A 21 -9.16 9.55 13.95
CA ILE A 21 -8.92 10.68 14.88
C ILE A 21 -8.43 10.15 16.22
N GLU A 22 -9.07 9.13 16.78
CA GLU A 22 -8.63 8.45 18.01
C GLU A 22 -7.17 8.02 17.91
N SER A 23 -6.84 7.34 16.82
CA SER A 23 -5.50 6.81 16.59
C SER A 23 -4.47 7.95 16.49
N ALA A 24 -4.83 9.04 15.83
CA ALA A 24 -3.96 10.21 15.69
C ALA A 24 -3.72 10.90 17.03
N VAL A 25 -4.80 11.12 17.83
CA VAL A 25 -4.73 11.74 19.14
C VAL A 25 -3.89 10.86 20.10
N VAL A 26 -4.14 9.57 20.12
CA VAL A 26 -3.37 8.62 20.97
C VAL A 26 -1.89 8.67 20.58
N ARG A 27 -1.58 8.71 19.28
CA ARG A 27 -0.18 8.84 18.82
C ARG A 27 0.45 10.18 19.22
N SER A 28 -0.29 11.28 19.15
CA SER A 28 0.25 12.59 19.50
C SER A 28 0.54 12.71 21.01
N VAL A 29 -0.28 12.09 21.85
CA VAL A 29 -0.13 12.15 23.32
C VAL A 29 0.97 11.20 23.81
N PHE A 30 1.04 9.98 23.26
CA PHE A 30 1.93 8.92 23.77
C PHE A 30 3.16 8.67 22.89
N GLY A 31 3.27 9.39 21.77
CA GLY A 31 4.39 9.22 20.84
C GLY A 31 4.41 7.82 20.23
N HIS A 32 5.60 7.37 19.86
CA HIS A 32 5.79 6.04 19.26
C HIS A 32 6.07 4.93 20.28
N ASN A 33 5.90 5.21 21.57
CA ASN A 33 6.17 4.22 22.61
C ASN A 33 5.00 3.23 22.75
N GLU A 34 5.11 2.12 22.07
CA GLU A 34 4.10 1.05 22.05
C GLU A 34 3.83 0.42 23.42
N ILE A 35 4.85 0.35 24.26
CA ILE A 35 4.72 -0.23 25.60
C ILE A 35 3.79 0.62 26.47
N SER A 36 3.99 1.94 26.42
CA SER A 36 3.14 2.91 27.17
C SER A 36 1.70 2.90 26.67
N ARG A 37 1.49 2.80 25.37
CA ARG A 37 0.17 2.73 24.73
C ARG A 37 -0.59 1.46 25.16
N ARG A 38 0.07 0.30 25.07
CA ARG A 38 -0.54 -0.99 25.45
C ARG A 38 -0.87 -1.06 26.93
N SER A 39 0.03 -0.57 27.77
CA SER A 39 -0.17 -0.55 29.23
C SER A 39 -1.33 0.37 29.61
N PHE A 40 -1.39 1.54 29.00
CA PHE A 40 -2.47 2.51 29.23
C PHE A 40 -3.82 1.97 28.73
N ALA A 41 -3.87 1.40 27.53
CA ALA A 41 -5.09 0.83 26.96
C ALA A 41 -5.64 -0.36 27.79
N LYS A 42 -4.74 -1.17 28.36
CA LYS A 42 -5.11 -2.27 29.24
C LYS A 42 -5.62 -1.78 30.62
N MET A 43 -5.08 -0.66 31.09
CA MET A 43 -5.40 -0.12 32.43
C MET A 43 -6.73 0.62 32.45
N VAL A 44 -7.08 1.32 31.38
CA VAL A 44 -8.23 2.25 31.35
C VAL A 44 -9.39 1.75 30.50
N GLY A 45 -9.14 0.85 29.56
CA GLY A 45 -10.13 0.45 28.57
C GLY A 45 -10.35 1.51 27.49
N SER A 46 -10.63 1.09 26.26
CA SER A 46 -10.71 2.01 25.11
C SER A 46 -11.85 3.03 25.25
N GLY A 47 -13.01 2.62 25.74
CA GLY A 47 -14.16 3.51 25.90
C GLY A 47 -13.97 4.60 26.94
N THR A 48 -13.32 4.26 28.07
CA THR A 48 -13.06 5.21 29.14
C THR A 48 -11.97 6.24 28.75
N MET A 49 -11.00 5.79 27.98
CA MET A 49 -9.96 6.68 27.46
C MET A 49 -10.53 7.73 26.52
N MET A 50 -11.46 7.32 25.66
CA MET A 50 -12.11 8.25 24.73
C MET A 50 -13.01 9.24 25.44
N ALA A 51 -13.74 8.80 26.45
CA ALA A 51 -14.57 9.68 27.28
C ALA A 51 -13.70 10.73 28.03
N ALA A 52 -12.54 10.30 28.53
CA ALA A 52 -11.58 11.20 29.20
C ALA A 52 -10.95 12.19 28.23
N LEU A 53 -10.60 11.76 27.02
CA LEU A 53 -10.05 12.64 25.98
C LEU A 53 -11.11 13.61 25.46
N ALA A 54 -12.35 13.15 25.27
CA ALA A 54 -13.46 13.98 24.82
C ALA A 54 -13.86 15.06 25.86
N SER A 55 -13.60 14.79 27.15
CA SER A 55 -13.89 15.77 28.22
C SER A 55 -12.87 16.91 28.24
N VAL A 56 -11.67 16.67 27.68
CA VAL A 56 -10.58 17.68 27.66
C VAL A 56 -10.41 18.29 26.25
N LEU A 57 -10.63 17.49 25.22
CA LEU A 57 -10.50 17.93 23.83
C LEU A 57 -11.90 17.97 23.18
N PRO A 58 -12.31 19.13 22.66
CA PRO A 58 -13.61 19.23 21.97
C PRO A 58 -13.53 18.57 20.58
N LEU A 59 -13.54 17.23 20.56
CA LEU A 59 -13.34 16.43 19.34
C LEU A 59 -14.33 16.82 18.23
N ASP A 60 -15.57 17.11 18.60
CA ASP A 60 -16.59 17.56 17.63
C ASP A 60 -16.25 18.91 17.00
N LYS A 61 -15.69 19.82 17.80
CA LYS A 61 -15.21 21.11 17.28
C LYS A 61 -13.99 20.97 16.40
N VAL A 62 -13.09 20.05 16.76
CA VAL A 62 -11.89 19.74 15.95
C VAL A 62 -12.33 19.13 14.61
N LYS A 63 -13.28 18.19 14.64
CA LYS A 63 -13.87 17.61 13.43
C LYS A 63 -14.50 18.68 12.55
N ALA A 64 -15.37 19.52 13.14
CA ALA A 64 -16.06 20.60 12.42
C ALA A 64 -15.05 21.56 11.80
N ALA A 65 -14.03 21.98 12.59
CA ALA A 65 -12.99 22.89 12.11
C ALA A 65 -12.18 22.29 10.95
N ILE A 66 -11.85 21.01 11.02
CA ILE A 66 -11.14 20.33 9.92
C ILE A 66 -12.00 20.31 8.65
N LEU A 67 -13.29 20.00 8.78
CA LEU A 67 -14.20 19.94 7.64
C LEU A 67 -14.49 21.33 7.07
N ASP A 68 -14.64 22.34 7.94
CA ASP A 68 -14.89 23.73 7.52
C ASP A 68 -13.65 24.37 6.85
N ASP A 69 -12.44 23.95 7.24
CA ASP A 69 -11.19 24.51 6.71
C ASP A 69 -10.74 23.87 5.39
N LEU A 70 -11.48 22.87 4.89
CA LEU A 70 -11.10 22.20 3.64
C LEU A 70 -11.24 23.09 2.39
N GLY A 71 -11.99 24.18 2.48
CA GLY A 71 -12.15 25.12 1.36
C GLY A 71 -12.84 24.47 0.14
N THR A 72 -12.93 25.21 -0.94
CA THR A 72 -13.49 24.73 -2.20
C THR A 72 -12.37 24.04 -3.01
N PRO A 73 -12.56 22.81 -3.50
CA PRO A 73 -11.56 22.17 -4.35
C PRO A 73 -11.28 23.01 -5.61
N GLU A 74 -10.01 23.14 -5.97
CA GLU A 74 -9.60 23.83 -7.21
C GLU A 74 -10.04 23.06 -8.46
N LYS A 75 -10.13 21.73 -8.34
CA LYS A 75 -10.54 20.83 -9.41
C LYS A 75 -11.43 19.74 -8.80
N THR A 76 -12.63 19.60 -9.34
CA THR A 76 -13.59 18.60 -8.86
C THR A 76 -13.60 17.33 -9.70
N LYS A 77 -13.29 17.44 -11.00
CA LYS A 77 -13.26 16.27 -11.88
C LYS A 77 -11.83 15.71 -11.94
N LEU A 78 -11.65 14.47 -11.46
CA LEU A 78 -10.33 13.86 -11.29
C LEU A 78 -10.24 12.50 -11.99
N ASN A 79 -9.11 12.23 -12.61
CA ASN A 79 -8.74 10.92 -13.15
C ASN A 79 -7.77 10.25 -12.19
N ILE A 80 -8.17 9.11 -11.60
CA ILE A 80 -7.32 8.37 -10.66
C ILE A 80 -6.97 7.00 -11.25
N GLY A 81 -5.68 6.77 -11.51
CA GLY A 81 -5.19 5.51 -12.04
C GLY A 81 -4.91 4.47 -10.96
N PHE A 82 -5.29 3.20 -11.18
CA PHE A 82 -4.97 2.12 -10.26
C PHE A 82 -4.56 0.84 -10.98
N VAL A 83 -3.67 0.07 -10.37
CA VAL A 83 -3.34 -1.29 -10.79
C VAL A 83 -4.25 -2.25 -10.00
N PRO A 84 -4.89 -3.25 -10.66
CA PRO A 84 -5.92 -4.07 -10.01
C PRO A 84 -5.31 -5.13 -9.06
N ILE A 85 -4.99 -4.68 -7.88
CA ILE A 85 -4.47 -5.48 -6.76
C ILE A 85 -5.24 -5.11 -5.50
N THR A 86 -5.16 -5.94 -4.47
CA THR A 86 -5.90 -5.71 -3.21
C THR A 86 -5.54 -4.38 -2.55
N CYS A 87 -4.32 -3.91 -2.75
CA CYS A 87 -3.85 -2.64 -2.18
C CYS A 87 -4.65 -1.43 -2.69
N ALA A 88 -5.22 -1.50 -3.89
CA ALA A 88 -6.00 -0.42 -4.50
C ALA A 88 -7.46 -0.37 -3.99
N THR A 89 -7.85 -1.26 -3.07
CA THR A 89 -9.23 -1.32 -2.56
C THR A 89 -9.74 0.02 -2.03
N PRO A 90 -8.97 0.82 -1.27
CA PRO A 90 -9.48 2.11 -0.79
C PRO A 90 -9.90 3.03 -1.94
N ILE A 91 -9.09 3.14 -2.98
CA ILE A 91 -9.37 3.98 -4.16
C ILE A 91 -10.62 3.48 -4.88
N ILE A 92 -10.68 2.16 -5.15
CA ILE A 92 -11.76 1.55 -5.92
C ILE A 92 -13.09 1.67 -5.17
N MET A 93 -13.08 1.36 -3.87
CA MET A 93 -14.29 1.29 -3.06
C MET A 93 -14.81 2.69 -2.68
N ALA A 94 -13.97 3.71 -2.69
CA ALA A 94 -14.39 5.08 -2.39
C ALA A 94 -15.49 5.55 -3.35
N GLN A 95 -15.49 5.11 -4.59
CA GLN A 95 -16.50 5.48 -5.59
C GLN A 95 -17.88 4.88 -5.27
N PRO A 96 -18.07 3.54 -5.21
CA PRO A 96 -19.38 2.98 -4.92
C PRO A 96 -19.88 3.25 -3.49
N MET A 97 -19.00 3.63 -2.57
CA MET A 97 -19.37 4.01 -1.21
C MET A 97 -19.72 5.50 -1.08
N GLY A 98 -19.66 6.26 -2.17
CA GLY A 98 -20.03 7.68 -2.21
C GLY A 98 -19.04 8.62 -1.52
N PHE A 99 -17.82 8.15 -1.21
CA PHE A 99 -16.85 9.00 -0.52
C PHE A 99 -16.41 10.19 -1.39
N TYR A 100 -16.21 9.97 -2.69
CA TYR A 100 -15.81 11.08 -3.58
C TYR A 100 -16.90 12.14 -3.65
N GLU A 101 -18.15 11.74 -3.88
CA GLU A 101 -19.31 12.65 -3.93
C GLU A 101 -19.49 13.43 -2.63
N LYS A 102 -19.29 12.78 -1.49
CA LYS A 102 -19.39 13.40 -0.16
C LYS A 102 -18.47 14.63 -0.03
N TYR A 103 -17.31 14.59 -0.73
CA TYR A 103 -16.35 15.70 -0.72
C TYR A 103 -16.41 16.54 -1.99
N GLY A 104 -17.52 16.45 -2.75
CA GLY A 104 -17.74 17.26 -3.95
C GLY A 104 -16.85 16.90 -5.14
N LEU A 105 -16.34 15.66 -5.17
CA LEU A 105 -15.43 15.21 -6.23
C LEU A 105 -16.15 14.26 -7.20
N ASP A 106 -15.95 14.50 -8.49
CA ASP A 106 -16.36 13.64 -9.61
C ASP A 106 -15.10 12.87 -10.08
N VAL A 107 -15.02 11.59 -9.74
CA VAL A 107 -13.78 10.82 -9.95
C VAL A 107 -13.98 9.69 -10.94
N ASP A 108 -13.16 9.69 -11.98
CA ASP A 108 -13.00 8.55 -12.90
C ASP A 108 -11.88 7.65 -12.36
N VAL A 109 -12.25 6.46 -11.88
CA VAL A 109 -11.32 5.47 -11.35
C VAL A 109 -10.89 4.54 -12.51
N ILE A 110 -9.65 4.69 -12.98
CA ILE A 110 -9.16 4.14 -14.26
C ILE A 110 -8.19 2.98 -14.03
N LYS A 111 -8.59 1.80 -14.51
CA LYS A 111 -7.74 0.59 -14.45
C LYS A 111 -6.52 0.76 -15.35
N THR A 112 -5.34 0.49 -14.79
CA THR A 112 -4.04 0.64 -15.43
C THR A 112 -3.34 -0.72 -15.53
N ALA A 113 -2.64 -0.96 -16.64
CA ALA A 113 -1.99 -2.24 -16.92
C ALA A 113 -0.81 -2.56 -15.98
N GLY A 114 -0.12 -1.50 -15.48
CA GLY A 114 1.04 -1.67 -14.61
C GLY A 114 1.65 -0.33 -14.23
N TRP A 115 2.66 -0.36 -13.37
CA TRP A 115 3.22 0.87 -12.80
C TRP A 115 4.04 1.72 -13.77
N ALA A 116 4.65 1.13 -14.79
CA ALA A 116 5.29 1.92 -15.84
C ALA A 116 4.25 2.82 -16.55
N VAL A 117 3.09 2.24 -16.89
CA VAL A 117 1.99 2.99 -17.51
C VAL A 117 1.42 4.04 -16.53
N ALA A 118 1.27 3.69 -15.25
CA ALA A 118 0.80 4.63 -14.22
C ALA A 118 1.74 5.84 -14.12
N ARG A 119 3.07 5.59 -14.09
CA ARG A 119 4.09 6.64 -14.08
C ARG A 119 3.95 7.56 -15.28
N ASP A 120 3.94 6.98 -16.48
CA ASP A 120 3.95 7.74 -17.72
C ASP A 120 2.68 8.58 -17.87
N LYS A 121 1.52 8.03 -17.56
CA LYS A 121 0.24 8.75 -17.60
C LYS A 121 0.20 9.87 -16.57
N SER A 122 0.77 9.65 -15.38
CA SER A 122 0.90 10.70 -14.36
C SER A 122 1.82 11.82 -14.85
N LEU A 123 2.99 11.47 -15.41
CA LEU A 123 3.94 12.46 -15.93
C LEU A 123 3.36 13.26 -17.10
N ASN A 124 2.46 12.66 -17.87
CA ASN A 124 1.78 13.32 -19.00
C ASN A 124 0.51 14.08 -18.57
N ASN A 125 0.21 14.16 -17.28
CA ASN A 125 -0.99 14.80 -16.71
C ASN A 125 -2.32 14.17 -17.21
N GLU A 126 -2.28 12.87 -17.59
CA GLU A 126 -3.48 12.11 -17.90
C GLU A 126 -4.20 11.65 -16.63
N TYR A 127 -3.43 11.45 -15.56
CA TYR A 127 -3.93 11.14 -14.22
C TYR A 127 -3.64 12.29 -13.27
N ASP A 128 -4.63 12.67 -12.49
CA ASP A 128 -4.50 13.66 -11.42
C ASP A 128 -3.90 13.01 -10.17
N ALA A 129 -4.24 11.74 -9.96
CA ALA A 129 -3.69 10.94 -8.87
C ALA A 129 -3.51 9.51 -9.35
N SER A 130 -2.67 8.76 -8.67
CA SER A 130 -2.43 7.37 -9.05
C SER A 130 -2.01 6.52 -7.85
N HIS A 131 -2.47 5.28 -7.87
CA HIS A 131 -1.99 4.23 -6.99
C HIS A 131 -0.56 3.87 -7.40
N MET A 132 0.40 4.12 -6.51
CA MET A 132 1.82 3.87 -6.78
C MET A 132 2.47 3.03 -5.69
N LEU A 133 3.51 2.31 -6.08
CA LEU A 133 4.41 1.61 -5.16
C LEU A 133 5.15 2.68 -4.34
N THR A 134 5.29 2.47 -3.05
CA THR A 134 5.78 3.51 -2.13
C THR A 134 7.09 4.18 -2.56
N PRO A 135 8.11 3.46 -3.06
CA PRO A 135 9.34 4.14 -3.50
C PRO A 135 9.21 4.93 -4.80
N MET A 136 8.17 4.71 -5.61
CA MET A 136 8.06 5.35 -6.94
C MET A 136 7.98 6.87 -6.90
N PRO A 137 7.11 7.50 -6.07
CA PRO A 137 7.05 8.98 -6.05
C PRO A 137 8.39 9.60 -5.68
N LEU A 138 9.13 8.99 -4.77
CA LEU A 138 10.47 9.46 -4.40
C LEU A 138 11.44 9.30 -5.57
N ALA A 139 11.45 8.14 -6.22
CA ALA A 139 12.31 7.87 -7.38
C ALA A 139 12.04 8.88 -8.51
N ILE A 140 10.76 9.12 -8.84
CA ILE A 140 10.35 10.08 -9.86
C ILE A 140 10.80 11.52 -9.47
N THR A 141 10.59 11.90 -8.22
CA THR A 141 10.99 13.22 -7.73
C THR A 141 12.50 13.43 -7.86
N MET A 142 13.29 12.37 -7.66
CA MET A 142 14.75 12.40 -7.78
C MET A 142 15.23 12.22 -9.23
N GLY A 143 14.34 11.94 -10.17
CA GLY A 143 14.69 11.68 -11.57
C GLY A 143 15.27 10.29 -11.82
N ALA A 144 15.03 9.34 -10.92
CA ALA A 144 15.48 7.97 -11.12
C ALA A 144 14.52 7.23 -12.04
N GLY A 145 15.00 6.85 -13.22
CA GLY A 145 14.21 6.12 -14.22
C GLY A 145 13.14 6.95 -14.93
N SER A 146 13.15 8.28 -14.77
CA SER A 146 12.20 9.18 -15.42
C SER A 146 12.70 10.63 -15.35
N THR A 147 11.98 11.54 -16.00
CA THR A 147 12.19 12.99 -15.80
C THR A 147 11.88 13.33 -14.34
N ALA A 148 12.79 14.09 -13.72
CA ALA A 148 12.60 14.55 -12.33
C ALA A 148 11.36 15.44 -12.24
N THR A 149 10.35 14.97 -11.53
CA THR A 149 9.07 15.67 -11.37
C THR A 149 8.61 15.50 -9.91
N PRO A 150 8.37 16.61 -9.19
CA PRO A 150 7.91 16.50 -7.81
C PRO A 150 6.56 15.80 -7.70
N PHE A 151 6.50 14.75 -6.91
CA PHE A 151 5.30 14.01 -6.60
C PHE A 151 4.98 14.15 -5.12
N LEU A 152 3.72 14.36 -4.80
CA LEU A 152 3.24 14.39 -3.42
C LEU A 152 2.64 13.02 -3.06
N MET A 153 2.90 12.57 -1.87
CA MET A 153 2.35 11.32 -1.34
C MET A 153 1.48 11.65 -0.12
N PRO A 154 0.19 11.96 -0.34
CA PRO A 154 -0.69 12.38 0.76
C PRO A 154 -1.06 11.25 1.72
N ALA A 155 -1.00 10.00 1.26
CA ALA A 155 -1.43 8.88 2.10
C ALA A 155 -0.68 7.59 1.74
N VAL A 156 -0.42 6.78 2.75
CA VAL A 156 -0.02 5.38 2.61
C VAL A 156 -1.32 4.56 2.68
N GLU A 157 -1.65 3.86 1.61
CA GLU A 157 -2.90 3.11 1.52
C GLU A 157 -2.86 1.81 2.32
N ASN A 158 -1.71 1.18 2.37
CA ASN A 158 -1.55 -0.08 3.08
C ASN A 158 -0.10 -0.35 3.46
N ILE A 159 0.07 -1.25 4.41
CA ILE A 159 1.37 -1.75 4.85
C ILE A 159 1.40 -3.28 4.65
N ASN A 160 2.60 -3.84 4.51
CA ASN A 160 2.80 -5.28 4.30
C ASN A 160 2.09 -5.74 2.99
N GLY A 161 1.42 -6.89 3.00
CA GLY A 161 0.55 -7.35 1.91
C GLY A 161 1.26 -7.92 0.69
N GLN A 162 2.50 -8.38 0.85
CA GLN A 162 3.31 -8.96 -0.22
C GLN A 162 3.92 -10.28 0.25
N ALA A 163 4.38 -11.09 -0.69
CA ALA A 163 5.04 -12.36 -0.37
C ALA A 163 6.06 -12.73 -1.45
N ILE A 164 7.09 -13.47 -1.03
CA ILE A 164 7.95 -14.19 -1.96
C ILE A 164 7.27 -15.53 -2.24
N VAL A 165 7.01 -15.79 -3.51
CA VAL A 165 6.44 -17.04 -4.02
C VAL A 165 7.51 -17.75 -4.83
N LEU A 166 7.63 -19.06 -4.65
CA LEU A 166 8.52 -19.92 -5.47
C LEU A 166 7.67 -20.95 -6.21
N HIS A 167 8.19 -21.40 -7.35
CA HIS A 167 7.60 -22.52 -8.11
C HIS A 167 7.70 -23.82 -7.27
N ASN A 168 6.73 -24.70 -7.41
CA ASN A 168 6.69 -25.96 -6.65
C ASN A 168 7.91 -26.86 -6.90
N ASP A 169 8.61 -26.71 -8.02
CA ASP A 169 9.85 -27.44 -8.29
C ASP A 169 10.96 -27.08 -7.33
N HIS A 170 10.77 -26.03 -6.50
CA HIS A 170 11.75 -25.56 -5.54
C HIS A 170 11.32 -25.80 -4.09
N LEU A 171 10.41 -26.76 -3.86
CA LEU A 171 9.94 -27.10 -2.50
C LEU A 171 11.09 -27.55 -1.57
N ASP A 172 12.13 -28.14 -2.14
CA ASP A 172 13.34 -28.59 -1.45
C ASP A 172 14.38 -27.46 -1.28
N LYS A 173 14.20 -26.31 -1.93
CA LYS A 173 15.16 -25.19 -1.92
C LYS A 173 14.61 -24.00 -1.10
N ARG A 174 14.27 -24.30 0.14
CA ARG A 174 13.70 -23.28 1.04
C ARG A 174 14.76 -22.37 1.67
N ASP A 175 16.04 -22.78 1.67
CA ASP A 175 17.13 -21.92 2.09
C ASP A 175 17.48 -20.96 0.93
N PRO A 176 17.37 -19.62 1.11
CA PRO A 176 17.71 -18.68 0.04
C PRO A 176 19.13 -18.82 -0.50
N LYS A 177 20.07 -19.37 0.26
CA LYS A 177 21.44 -19.64 -0.21
C LYS A 177 21.46 -20.55 -1.44
N GLN A 178 20.39 -21.31 -1.67
CA GLN A 178 20.27 -22.24 -2.80
C GLN A 178 19.67 -21.58 -4.04
N TRP A 179 19.35 -20.26 -3.99
CA TRP A 179 18.67 -19.55 -5.08
C TRP A 179 19.62 -18.98 -6.14
N LYS A 180 20.88 -19.34 -6.07
CA LYS A 180 21.87 -18.90 -7.07
C LYS A 180 21.41 -19.31 -8.48
N GLY A 181 21.30 -18.31 -9.38
CA GLY A 181 20.81 -18.50 -10.74
C GLY A 181 19.31 -18.36 -10.91
N PHE A 182 18.53 -18.26 -9.82
CA PHE A 182 17.07 -18.12 -9.89
C PHE A 182 16.65 -16.82 -10.58
N LYS A 183 15.56 -16.90 -11.33
CA LYS A 183 14.92 -15.78 -12.03
C LYS A 183 13.69 -15.34 -11.22
N PHE A 184 13.72 -14.12 -10.74
CA PHE A 184 12.62 -13.56 -9.93
C PHE A 184 11.90 -12.45 -10.69
N GLY A 185 10.56 -12.46 -10.59
CA GLY A 185 9.72 -11.37 -11.06
C GLY A 185 9.46 -10.34 -9.95
N VAL A 186 9.56 -9.05 -10.29
CA VAL A 186 9.12 -7.95 -9.43
C VAL A 186 8.23 -7.01 -10.25
N PRO A 187 7.27 -6.31 -9.62
CA PRO A 187 6.30 -5.51 -10.40
C PRO A 187 6.89 -4.25 -11.03
N PHE A 188 7.96 -3.74 -10.48
CA PHE A 188 8.61 -2.51 -10.98
C PHE A 188 9.98 -2.36 -10.33
N GLU A 189 10.92 -1.71 -11.02
CA GLU A 189 12.29 -1.55 -10.51
C GLU A 189 12.35 -0.72 -9.22
N TYR A 190 11.55 0.37 -9.13
CA TYR A 190 11.47 1.21 -7.93
C TYR A 190 10.26 0.80 -7.10
N SER A 191 10.28 -0.45 -6.61
CA SER A 191 9.20 -1.02 -5.80
C SER A 191 9.73 -1.55 -4.48
N MET A 192 8.90 -1.49 -3.46
CA MET A 192 9.21 -2.15 -2.19
C MET A 192 9.45 -3.65 -2.40
N HIS A 193 8.76 -4.26 -3.38
CA HIS A 193 8.94 -5.66 -3.77
C HIS A 193 10.39 -5.94 -4.19
N ASN A 194 10.94 -5.12 -5.09
CA ASN A 194 12.32 -5.27 -5.54
C ASN A 194 13.31 -5.07 -4.39
N PHE A 195 13.08 -4.01 -3.59
CA PHE A 195 14.01 -3.69 -2.50
C PHE A 195 13.99 -4.77 -1.42
N LEU A 196 12.82 -5.29 -1.05
CA LEU A 196 12.71 -6.36 -0.05
C LEU A 196 13.29 -7.69 -0.55
N LEU A 197 13.10 -8.02 -1.82
CA LEU A 197 13.71 -9.22 -2.41
C LEU A 197 15.24 -9.12 -2.35
N ARG A 198 15.79 -7.98 -2.78
CA ARG A 198 17.23 -7.70 -2.73
C ARG A 198 17.79 -7.79 -1.32
N TYR A 199 17.09 -7.12 -0.39
CA TYR A 199 17.46 -7.13 1.02
C TYR A 199 17.44 -8.57 1.57
N TYR A 200 16.36 -9.30 1.29
CA TYR A 200 16.18 -10.66 1.79
C TYR A 200 17.29 -11.61 1.32
N VAL A 201 17.60 -11.61 0.02
CA VAL A 201 18.67 -12.51 -0.48
C VAL A 201 20.05 -12.07 0.01
N ALA A 202 20.29 -10.76 0.17
CA ALA A 202 21.55 -10.25 0.70
C ALA A 202 21.76 -10.66 2.17
N GLU A 203 20.71 -10.63 2.98
CA GLU A 203 20.75 -11.09 4.38
C GLU A 203 21.11 -12.59 4.47
N HIS A 204 20.85 -13.34 3.40
CA HIS A 204 21.19 -14.77 3.34
C HIS A 204 22.51 -15.03 2.60
N GLY A 205 23.29 -13.98 2.33
CA GLY A 205 24.64 -14.08 1.80
C GLY A 205 24.75 -14.19 0.28
N LEU A 206 23.67 -13.86 -0.45
CA LEU A 206 23.70 -13.77 -1.91
C LEU A 206 23.85 -12.33 -2.36
N ASP A 207 24.55 -12.11 -3.47
CA ASP A 207 24.62 -10.80 -4.13
C ASP A 207 23.41 -10.68 -5.06
N PRO A 208 22.44 -9.76 -4.76
CA PRO A 208 21.22 -9.66 -5.58
C PRO A 208 21.46 -9.19 -7.03
N ASP A 209 22.64 -8.66 -7.34
CA ASP A 209 22.99 -8.20 -8.69
C ASP A 209 23.76 -9.27 -9.50
N LYS A 210 24.29 -10.30 -8.83
CA LYS A 210 25.13 -11.32 -9.49
C LYS A 210 24.57 -12.74 -9.35
N ASP A 211 23.99 -13.05 -8.19
CA ASP A 211 23.63 -14.42 -7.86
C ASP A 211 22.21 -14.78 -8.26
N ILE A 212 21.32 -13.77 -8.43
CA ILE A 212 19.97 -13.99 -8.94
C ILE A 212 19.71 -13.07 -10.14
N GLN A 213 18.63 -13.35 -10.89
CA GLN A 213 18.20 -12.53 -12.01
C GLN A 213 16.84 -11.90 -11.65
N ILE A 214 16.79 -10.59 -11.58
CA ILE A 214 15.54 -9.88 -11.27
C ILE A 214 14.98 -9.28 -12.56
N ARG A 215 13.71 -9.53 -12.84
CA ARG A 215 13.00 -9.05 -14.04
C ARG A 215 11.75 -8.30 -13.64
N VAL A 216 11.48 -7.19 -14.31
CA VAL A 216 10.22 -6.46 -14.13
C VAL A 216 9.13 -7.19 -14.92
N VAL A 217 8.11 -7.66 -14.20
CA VAL A 217 6.96 -8.39 -14.76
C VAL A 217 5.69 -7.84 -14.10
N PRO A 218 4.70 -7.38 -14.87
CA PRO A 218 3.43 -6.95 -14.26
C PRO A 218 2.78 -8.10 -13.47
N PRO A 219 2.22 -7.83 -12.28
CA PRO A 219 1.68 -8.90 -11.44
C PRO A 219 0.66 -9.83 -12.12
N PRO A 220 -0.25 -9.34 -13.00
CA PRO A 220 -1.15 -10.26 -13.70
C PRO A 220 -0.44 -11.31 -14.57
N GLU A 221 0.79 -11.03 -15.00
CA GLU A 221 1.58 -11.94 -15.86
C GLU A 221 2.48 -12.87 -15.05
N MET A 222 2.72 -12.58 -13.76
CA MET A 222 3.68 -13.34 -12.94
C MET A 222 3.30 -14.80 -12.79
N VAL A 223 2.02 -15.10 -12.55
CA VAL A 223 1.54 -16.47 -12.35
C VAL A 223 1.73 -17.29 -13.63
N ALA A 224 1.44 -16.70 -14.80
CA ALA A 224 1.63 -17.36 -16.09
C ALA A 224 3.13 -17.62 -16.37
N ASN A 225 3.99 -16.65 -16.04
CA ASN A 225 5.44 -16.80 -16.22
C ASN A 225 6.02 -17.84 -15.25
N LEU A 226 5.50 -17.91 -14.03
CA LEU A 226 5.90 -18.95 -13.06
C LEU A 226 5.50 -20.33 -13.62
N ARG A 227 4.24 -20.49 -14.08
CA ARG A 227 3.75 -21.75 -14.69
C ARG A 227 4.58 -22.19 -15.87
N ALA A 228 5.03 -21.25 -16.70
CA ALA A 228 5.81 -21.54 -17.91
C ALA A 228 7.29 -21.82 -17.63
N GLY A 229 7.76 -21.70 -16.36
CA GLY A 229 9.17 -21.87 -16.00
C GLY A 229 10.06 -20.69 -16.43
N ASN A 230 9.46 -19.59 -16.84
CA ASN A 230 10.19 -18.36 -17.17
C ASN A 230 10.71 -17.65 -15.90
N LEU A 231 10.07 -17.92 -14.74
CA LEU A 231 10.46 -17.45 -13.42
C LEU A 231 10.56 -18.65 -12.47
N ASP A 232 11.53 -18.61 -11.59
CA ASP A 232 11.68 -19.55 -10.46
C ASP A 232 10.84 -19.09 -9.26
N GLY A 233 10.61 -17.77 -9.18
CA GLY A 233 9.80 -17.16 -8.14
C GLY A 233 9.47 -15.72 -8.47
N TYR A 234 8.73 -15.08 -7.57
CA TYR A 234 8.44 -13.66 -7.69
C TYR A 234 8.13 -13.06 -6.31
N LEU A 235 8.28 -11.75 -6.18
CA LEU A 235 7.74 -11.00 -5.06
C LEU A 235 6.63 -10.10 -5.59
N SER A 236 5.41 -10.32 -5.12
CA SER A 236 4.22 -9.72 -5.71
C SER A 236 3.21 -9.31 -4.63
N PRO A 237 2.31 -8.37 -4.96
CA PRO A 237 1.15 -8.12 -4.10
C PRO A 237 0.06 -9.16 -4.31
N ASP A 238 -0.84 -9.29 -3.34
CA ASP A 238 -2.04 -10.08 -3.52
C ASP A 238 -2.99 -9.40 -4.54
N PRO A 239 -3.77 -10.22 -5.29
CA PRO A 239 -4.08 -11.63 -5.07
C PRO A 239 -3.14 -12.63 -5.77
N PHE A 240 -2.07 -12.18 -6.40
CA PHE A 240 -1.24 -13.04 -7.27
C PHE A 240 -0.45 -14.08 -6.48
N ASN A 241 -0.11 -13.78 -5.22
CA ASN A 241 0.54 -14.74 -4.33
C ASN A 241 -0.40 -15.93 -4.06
N GLN A 242 -1.62 -15.64 -3.62
CA GLN A 242 -2.62 -16.67 -3.34
C GLN A 242 -3.05 -17.40 -4.61
N ARG A 243 -3.06 -16.71 -5.75
CA ARG A 243 -3.43 -17.32 -7.03
C ARG A 243 -2.45 -18.44 -7.42
N ALA A 244 -1.15 -18.25 -7.26
CA ALA A 244 -0.15 -19.29 -7.54
C ALA A 244 -0.36 -20.53 -6.66
N VAL A 245 -0.71 -20.32 -5.39
CA VAL A 245 -1.01 -21.40 -4.44
C VAL A 245 -2.31 -22.11 -4.85
N TRP A 246 -3.37 -21.34 -5.13
CA TRP A 246 -4.66 -21.88 -5.56
C TRP A 246 -4.54 -22.73 -6.82
N GLU A 247 -3.76 -22.27 -7.80
CA GLU A 247 -3.52 -22.96 -9.06
C GLU A 247 -2.50 -24.09 -8.94
N LYS A 248 -1.95 -24.32 -7.73
CA LYS A 248 -0.98 -25.38 -7.40
C LYS A 248 0.32 -25.29 -8.24
N ILE A 249 0.72 -24.06 -8.58
CA ILE A 249 1.93 -23.78 -9.36
C ILE A 249 3.09 -23.45 -8.44
N GLY A 250 2.81 -22.77 -7.33
CA GLY A 250 3.82 -22.28 -6.42
C GLY A 250 3.37 -22.31 -4.97
N PHE A 251 4.27 -21.94 -4.10
CA PHE A 251 4.02 -21.83 -2.67
C PHE A 251 4.56 -20.51 -2.14
N ILE A 252 3.93 -20.00 -1.11
CA ILE A 252 4.43 -18.82 -0.40
C ILE A 252 5.64 -19.27 0.44
N HIS A 253 6.80 -18.70 0.13
CA HIS A 253 8.04 -18.97 0.86
C HIS A 253 8.05 -18.16 2.16
N THR A 254 7.82 -16.85 2.07
CA THR A 254 7.76 -15.96 3.23
C THR A 254 6.87 -14.74 2.92
N LEU A 255 6.24 -14.22 3.96
CA LEU A 255 5.49 -12.96 3.86
C LEU A 255 6.46 -11.80 4.10
N THR A 256 6.26 -10.69 3.40
CA THR A 256 7.16 -9.54 3.55
C THR A 256 7.08 -8.89 4.94
N LYS A 257 5.96 -9.06 5.66
CA LYS A 257 5.86 -8.62 7.06
C LYS A 257 6.90 -9.32 7.97
N ASP A 258 7.32 -10.53 7.58
CA ASP A 258 8.32 -11.30 8.33
C ASP A 258 9.76 -10.90 7.94
N ILE A 259 9.91 -10.18 6.82
CA ILE A 259 11.20 -9.58 6.39
C ILE A 259 11.36 -8.20 7.04
N TRP A 260 10.32 -7.37 6.96
CA TRP A 260 10.30 -6.01 7.55
C TRP A 260 8.87 -5.67 7.96
N GLU A 261 8.58 -5.86 9.24
CA GLU A 261 7.22 -5.62 9.79
C GLU A 261 6.82 -4.13 9.64
N GLY A 262 5.64 -3.91 9.13
CA GLY A 262 5.07 -2.57 8.99
C GLY A 262 5.59 -1.79 7.80
N HIS A 263 6.32 -2.41 6.88
CA HIS A 263 6.83 -1.70 5.70
C HIS A 263 5.68 -1.14 4.86
N PRO A 264 5.82 0.11 4.29
CA PRO A 264 4.79 0.67 3.40
C PRO A 264 4.76 -0.13 2.08
N CYS A 265 3.57 -0.28 1.55
CA CYS A 265 3.40 -1.02 0.28
C CYS A 265 2.99 -0.08 -0.84
N UNK A 266 1.83 0.62 -0.87
CA UNK A 266 1.33 1.48 -1.88
C UNK A 266 1.06 2.82 -1.27
N UNK A 267 1.10 3.69 -2.13
CA UNK A 267 0.84 5.04 -1.81
C UNK A 267 -0.08 5.61 -2.84
N UNK A 268 -0.76 6.52 -2.53
CA UNK A 268 -1.51 7.36 -3.37
C UNK A 268 -0.60 8.49 -3.73
N UNK A 269 -0.23 8.61 -4.71
CA UNK A 269 0.57 9.63 -5.23
C UNK A 269 -0.32 10.56 -5.87
N VAL A 270 -0.08 11.76 -5.74
CA VAL A 270 -0.78 12.85 -6.41
C VAL A 270 0.23 13.70 -7.15
N LEU A 271 -0.05 13.94 -8.41
CA LEU A 271 0.75 14.89 -9.20
C LEU A 271 0.22 16.29 -8.93
N ARG A 272 0.88 17.01 -8.04
CA ARG A 272 0.72 18.46 -7.83
C ARG A 272 -0.72 18.97 -7.98
N ILE A 273 -1.67 18.36 -7.29
CA ILE A 273 -3.01 18.92 -7.18
C ILE A 273 -3.05 19.70 -5.88
N CYS A 274 -3.21 21.00 -6.01
CA CYS A 274 -3.66 21.81 -4.90
C CYS A 274 -5.17 21.53 -4.78
N LEU A 275 -5.53 20.50 -4.03
CA LEU A 275 -6.94 20.23 -3.77
C LEU A 275 -7.59 21.36 -2.95
N PHE A 276 -6.76 22.16 -2.28
CA PHE A 276 -7.25 23.29 -1.47
C PHE A 276 -6.32 24.49 -1.62
N GLN A 277 -6.89 25.68 -1.75
CA GLN A 277 -6.13 26.93 -1.84
C GLN A 277 -5.25 27.11 -0.59
N GLY A 278 -3.96 27.29 -0.80
CA GLY A 278 -2.98 27.58 0.25
C GLY A 278 -2.10 26.45 0.71
N VAL A 279 -2.33 25.22 0.23
CA VAL A 279 -1.52 24.04 0.64
C VAL A 279 -0.29 23.81 -0.26
N CYS A 280 -0.25 24.46 -1.42
CA CYS A 280 0.89 24.34 -2.35
C CYS A 280 1.77 25.60 -2.30
N ARG A 281 2.72 25.63 -1.38
CA ARG A 281 3.85 26.58 -1.39
C ARG A 281 5.17 25.82 -1.35
#